data_65777b944e1e5dc93ae5dfb7e7cebf15
#
_entry.id   65777b944e1e5dc93ae5dfb7e7cebf15
#
_cell.length_a   1.000
_cell.length_b   1.000
_cell.length_c   1.000
_cell.angle_alpha   90.00
_cell.angle_beta   90.00
_cell.angle_gamma   90.00
#
_symmetry.space_group_name_H-M   'P 1'
#
loop_
_entity.id
_entity.type
_entity.pdbx_description
1 polymer ?
#
loop_
_entity_poly.entity_id
_entity_poly.type
_entity_poly.pdbx_seq_one_letter_code
_entity_poly.pdbx_strand_id
1 'polypeptide(L)'
;MLADAWKPYMKNLDTVFTDASCHESLLRFPTDVKLLWECVERAYKMMCSISSQLGEHRLRTKYNDIEKANLVYRKQRKHTHKQTRKMMMGLLALLGKILGEMRRQMRVHPDEELLNDKQLDMVETITRIYRQQKNHFKSGDSRESIPNRIVSVSKSYITLLVRGKETKTVALRVSVRETDRSTGEEDRW
;
A
#
# COMPACT_ATOMS: atom_id res chain seq x y z
N MET A 1 33.02 -16.91 -20.34
CA MET A 1 33.93 -18.09 -20.21
C MET A 1 33.25 -19.31 -19.58
N LEU A 2 32.65 -19.28 -18.38
CA LEU A 2 31.91 -20.46 -17.84
C LEU A 2 30.62 -20.78 -18.60
N ALA A 3 29.89 -19.77 -19.07
CA ALA A 3 28.64 -19.93 -19.82
C ALA A 3 28.83 -20.65 -21.18
N ASP A 4 29.97 -20.44 -21.84
CA ASP A 4 30.27 -21.06 -23.16
C ASP A 4 30.57 -22.54 -23.05
N ALA A 5 31.14 -22.99 -21.94
CA ALA A 5 31.44 -24.39 -21.67
C ALA A 5 30.17 -25.25 -21.45
N TRP A 6 29.06 -24.63 -21.01
CA TRP A 6 27.80 -25.31 -20.73
C TRP A 6 26.81 -25.33 -21.90
N LYS A 7 26.99 -24.45 -22.91
CA LYS A 7 26.11 -24.36 -24.09
C LYS A 7 25.78 -25.69 -24.76
N PRO A 8 26.75 -26.61 -24.94
CA PRO A 8 26.50 -27.91 -25.59
C PRO A 8 25.57 -28.83 -24.79
N TYR A 9 25.42 -28.59 -23.49
CA TYR A 9 24.63 -29.43 -22.59
C TYR A 9 23.25 -28.83 -22.27
N MET A 10 22.97 -27.60 -22.74
CA MET A 10 21.68 -26.94 -22.54
C MET A 10 20.71 -27.30 -23.66
N LYS A 11 19.59 -27.94 -23.31
CA LYS A 11 18.55 -28.32 -24.29
C LYS A 11 17.64 -27.18 -24.73
N ASN A 12 17.54 -26.08 -23.95
CA ASN A 12 16.70 -24.93 -24.26
C ASN A 12 17.45 -23.64 -23.90
N LEU A 13 18.10 -23.02 -24.87
CA LEU A 13 18.88 -21.78 -24.71
C LEU A 13 17.96 -20.55 -24.51
N ASP A 14 16.69 -20.66 -24.88
CA ASP A 14 15.70 -19.56 -24.80
C ASP A 14 14.98 -19.51 -23.44
N THR A 15 15.25 -20.46 -22.55
CA THR A 15 14.59 -20.51 -21.25
C THR A 15 15.54 -19.97 -20.18
N VAL A 16 15.30 -18.74 -19.75
CA VAL A 16 16.03 -18.15 -18.62
C VAL A 16 15.34 -18.58 -17.32
N PHE A 17 15.98 -19.47 -16.56
CA PHE A 17 15.55 -19.74 -15.19
C PHE A 17 16.09 -18.63 -14.29
N THR A 18 15.24 -17.70 -13.92
CA THR A 18 15.54 -16.75 -12.84
C THR A 18 15.23 -17.40 -11.51
N ASP A 19 16.27 -17.77 -10.76
CA ASP A 19 16.10 -18.13 -9.36
C ASP A 19 15.72 -16.87 -8.57
N ALA A 20 14.66 -16.99 -7.78
CA ALA A 20 14.21 -15.89 -6.94
C ALA A 20 15.22 -15.73 -5.79
N SER A 21 16.22 -14.88 -5.98
CA SER A 21 17.11 -14.48 -4.90
C SER A 21 16.30 -13.68 -3.87
N CYS A 22 16.20 -14.20 -2.64
CA CYS A 22 15.64 -13.48 -1.51
C CYS A 22 16.60 -12.37 -1.10
N HIS A 23 16.40 -11.16 -1.60
CA HIS A 23 16.99 -10.00 -0.96
C HIS A 23 16.17 -9.71 0.30
N GLU A 24 16.82 -9.72 1.46
CA GLU A 24 16.20 -9.24 2.71
C GLU A 24 15.80 -7.78 2.53
N SER A 25 14.56 -7.57 2.17
CA SER A 25 13.96 -6.25 2.24
C SER A 25 13.68 -5.97 3.70
N LEU A 26 14.16 -4.84 4.25
CA LEU A 26 13.90 -4.34 5.61
C LEU A 26 12.39 -4.04 5.85
N LEU A 27 11.52 -4.85 5.29
CA LEU A 27 10.09 -4.77 5.46
C LEU A 27 9.71 -5.46 6.77
N ARG A 28 9.36 -4.68 7.77
CA ARG A 28 8.72 -5.21 8.97
C ARG A 28 7.44 -5.93 8.59
N PHE A 29 7.16 -7.06 9.23
CA PHE A 29 5.91 -7.82 8.99
C PHE A 29 4.70 -6.87 9.02
N PRO A 30 3.93 -6.78 7.93
CA PRO A 30 2.84 -5.83 7.81
C PRO A 30 1.64 -6.30 8.63
N THR A 31 1.33 -5.58 9.70
CA THR A 31 0.04 -5.71 10.37
C THR A 31 -0.92 -4.67 9.81
N ASP A 32 -2.23 -5.00 9.74
CA ASP A 32 -3.25 -4.09 9.22
C ASP A 32 -3.26 -2.73 9.91
N VAL A 33 -3.09 -2.74 11.24
CA VAL A 33 -3.05 -1.51 12.04
C VAL A 33 -1.84 -0.64 11.68
N LYS A 34 -0.66 -1.25 11.48
CA LYS A 34 0.55 -0.49 11.08
C LYS A 34 0.42 0.09 9.69
N LEU A 35 -0.09 -0.69 8.74
CA LEU A 35 -0.30 -0.26 7.37
C LEU A 35 -1.31 0.89 7.31
N LEU A 36 -2.44 0.75 8.00
CA LEU A 36 -3.45 1.81 8.06
C LEU A 36 -2.92 3.07 8.74
N TRP A 37 -2.11 2.93 9.80
CA TRP A 37 -1.51 4.09 10.45
C TRP A 37 -0.55 4.83 9.51
N GLU A 38 0.29 4.11 8.78
CA GLU A 38 1.19 4.72 7.78
C GLU A 38 0.39 5.47 6.70
N CYS A 39 -0.73 4.90 6.23
CA CYS A 39 -1.63 5.56 5.29
C CYS A 39 -2.21 6.85 5.88
N VAL A 40 -2.69 6.81 7.13
CA VAL A 40 -3.25 7.97 7.83
C VAL A 40 -2.20 9.08 7.98
N GLU A 41 -1.00 8.74 8.45
CA GLU A 41 0.08 9.71 8.67
C GLU A 41 0.47 10.43 7.38
N ARG A 42 0.65 9.68 6.27
CA ARG A 42 1.01 10.25 4.98
C ARG A 42 -0.11 11.08 4.38
N ALA A 43 -1.34 10.56 4.39
CA ALA A 43 -2.51 11.29 3.88
C ALA A 43 -2.77 12.57 4.67
N TYR A 44 -2.60 12.54 6.00
CA TYR A 44 -2.77 13.71 6.85
C TYR A 44 -1.73 14.80 6.55
N LYS A 45 -0.45 14.43 6.37
CA LYS A 45 0.60 15.38 5.97
C LYS A 45 0.29 16.03 4.63
N MET A 46 -0.15 15.26 3.63
CA MET A 46 -0.53 15.79 2.31
C MET A 46 -1.74 16.71 2.40
N MET A 47 -2.79 16.34 3.14
CA MET A 47 -3.96 17.19 3.37
C MET A 47 -3.58 18.53 4.03
N CYS A 48 -2.69 18.50 5.03
CA CYS A 48 -2.22 19.72 5.68
C CYS A 48 -1.43 20.62 4.71
N SER A 49 -0.61 20.03 3.83
CA SER A 49 0.12 20.75 2.79
C SER A 49 -0.82 21.44 1.82
N ILE A 50 -1.83 20.71 1.32
CA ILE A 50 -2.86 21.27 0.42
C ILE A 50 -3.59 22.43 1.09
N SER A 51 -4.09 22.24 2.32
CA SER A 51 -4.81 23.31 3.04
C SER A 51 -3.94 24.54 3.27
N SER A 52 -2.62 24.36 3.49
CA SER A 52 -1.67 25.46 3.65
C SER A 52 -1.42 26.21 2.33
N GLN A 53 -1.34 25.49 1.21
CA GLN A 53 -1.18 26.09 -0.13
C GLN A 53 -2.40 26.91 -0.53
N LEU A 54 -3.61 26.41 -0.23
CA LEU A 54 -4.86 27.08 -0.53
C LEU A 54 -5.22 28.21 0.46
N GLY A 55 -4.49 28.36 1.57
CA GLY A 55 -4.87 29.27 2.65
C GLY A 55 -6.18 28.89 3.35
N GLU A 56 -6.68 27.67 3.14
CA GLU A 56 -7.89 27.16 3.76
C GLU A 56 -7.67 26.68 5.20
N HIS A 57 -8.70 26.80 6.03
CA HIS A 57 -8.67 26.20 7.36
C HIS A 57 -8.54 24.68 7.27
N ARG A 58 -7.54 24.14 7.98
CA ARG A 58 -7.35 22.69 8.09
C ARG A 58 -8.58 21.99 8.64
N LEU A 59 -8.98 20.88 8.01
CA LEU A 59 -10.07 20.05 8.47
C LEU A 59 -9.89 19.63 9.94
N ARG A 60 -10.89 19.89 10.76
CA ARG A 60 -10.90 19.42 12.15
C ARG A 60 -11.04 17.90 12.21
N THR A 61 -10.01 17.21 12.67
CA THR A 61 -9.94 15.75 12.75
C THR A 61 -9.59 15.31 14.17
N LYS A 62 -9.85 14.03 14.45
CA LYS A 62 -9.39 13.36 15.67
C LYS A 62 -7.99 12.75 15.50
N TYR A 63 -7.12 13.34 14.67
CA TYR A 63 -5.81 12.80 14.38
C TYR A 63 -4.98 12.59 15.65
N ASN A 64 -4.85 13.62 16.50
CA ASN A 64 -4.04 13.57 17.72
C ASN A 64 -4.56 12.53 18.73
N ASP A 65 -5.89 12.36 18.83
CA ASP A 65 -6.47 11.35 19.73
C ASP A 65 -6.18 9.94 19.25
N ILE A 66 -6.29 9.71 17.95
CA ILE A 66 -6.00 8.42 17.34
C ILE A 66 -4.49 8.13 17.35
N GLU A 67 -3.64 9.13 17.18
CA GLU A 67 -2.19 9.02 17.32
C GLU A 67 -1.81 8.55 18.73
N LYS A 68 -2.33 9.20 19.77
CA LYS A 68 -2.11 8.79 21.17
C LYS A 68 -2.61 7.36 21.41
N ALA A 69 -3.80 7.02 20.91
CA ALA A 69 -4.36 5.69 21.02
C ALA A 69 -3.48 4.63 20.31
N ASN A 70 -2.95 4.96 19.12
CA ASN A 70 -2.04 4.10 18.37
C ASN A 70 -0.70 3.91 19.10
N LEU A 71 -0.16 4.95 19.71
CA LEU A 71 1.06 4.84 20.55
C LEU A 71 0.85 3.89 21.72
N VAL A 72 -0.28 4.00 22.43
CA VAL A 72 -0.64 3.08 23.53
C VAL A 72 -0.80 1.65 23.00
N TYR A 73 -1.52 1.47 21.87
CA TYR A 73 -1.69 0.18 21.23
C TYR A 73 -0.33 -0.46 20.87
N ARG A 74 0.58 0.29 20.26
CA ARG A 74 1.91 -0.22 19.85
C ARG A 74 2.82 -0.61 20.99
N LYS A 75 2.67 -0.02 22.18
CA LYS A 75 3.45 -0.37 23.38
C LYS A 75 3.00 -1.69 24.00
N GLN A 76 1.79 -2.14 23.75
CA GLN A 76 1.29 -3.39 24.27
C GLN A 76 1.95 -4.58 23.58
N ARG A 77 2.37 -5.58 24.32
CA ARG A 77 2.99 -6.81 23.79
C ARG A 77 1.98 -7.75 23.15
N LYS A 78 0.77 -7.82 23.68
CA LYS A 78 -0.34 -8.66 23.18
C LYS A 78 -1.58 -7.80 22.97
N HIS A 79 -2.29 -8.05 21.90
CA HIS A 79 -3.53 -7.34 21.55
C HIS A 79 -4.69 -8.34 21.50
N THR A 80 -5.82 -7.96 22.07
CA THR A 80 -7.06 -8.72 21.89
C THR A 80 -7.67 -8.38 20.52
N HIS A 81 -8.42 -9.32 19.95
CA HIS A 81 -9.14 -9.09 18.70
C HIS A 81 -10.06 -7.84 18.77
N LYS A 82 -10.73 -7.66 19.92
CA LYS A 82 -11.59 -6.49 20.18
C LYS A 82 -10.82 -5.17 20.13
N GLN A 83 -9.64 -5.12 20.73
CA GLN A 83 -8.78 -3.92 20.70
C GLN A 83 -8.29 -3.61 19.27
N THR A 84 -7.81 -4.63 18.55
CA THR A 84 -7.37 -4.50 17.15
C THR A 84 -8.52 -4.00 16.27
N ARG A 85 -9.71 -4.59 16.38
CA ARG A 85 -10.89 -4.19 15.61
C ARG A 85 -11.31 -2.76 15.94
N LYS A 86 -11.29 -2.33 17.20
CA LYS A 86 -11.58 -0.94 17.60
C LYS A 86 -10.58 0.04 17.01
N MET A 87 -9.28 -0.32 17.02
CA MET A 87 -8.23 0.52 16.46
C MET A 87 -8.36 0.65 14.94
N MET A 88 -8.59 -0.45 14.23
CA MET A 88 -8.83 -0.46 12.79
C MET A 88 -10.04 0.40 12.40
N MET A 89 -11.14 0.31 13.14
CA MET A 89 -12.34 1.13 12.90
C MET A 89 -12.03 2.62 13.00
N GLY A 90 -11.29 3.03 14.04
CA GLY A 90 -10.88 4.43 14.21
C GLY A 90 -9.97 4.92 13.07
N LEU A 91 -9.00 4.10 12.65
CA LEU A 91 -8.09 4.43 11.56
C LEU A 91 -8.81 4.52 10.21
N LEU A 92 -9.72 3.58 9.92
CA LEU A 92 -10.51 3.60 8.69
C LEU A 92 -11.45 4.82 8.63
N ALA A 93 -12.09 5.16 9.74
CA ALA A 93 -12.95 6.35 9.80
C ALA A 93 -12.14 7.63 9.58
N LEU A 94 -10.98 7.76 10.23
CA LEU A 94 -10.10 8.92 10.06
C LEU A 94 -9.55 9.02 8.64
N LEU A 95 -9.05 7.91 8.09
CA LEU A 95 -8.49 7.87 6.73
C LEU A 95 -9.55 8.22 5.68
N GLY A 96 -10.78 7.68 5.85
CA GLY A 96 -11.89 8.02 4.95
C GLY A 96 -12.25 9.50 4.96
N LYS A 97 -12.20 10.14 6.13
CA LYS A 97 -12.45 11.58 6.29
C LYS A 97 -11.35 12.41 5.61
N ILE A 98 -10.08 12.05 5.81
CA ILE A 98 -8.94 12.75 5.19
C ILE A 98 -8.98 12.63 3.67
N LEU A 99 -9.17 11.41 3.13
CA LEU A 99 -9.27 11.18 1.69
C LEU A 99 -10.48 11.89 1.06
N GLY A 100 -11.60 11.98 1.79
CA GLY A 100 -12.78 12.75 1.37
C GLY A 100 -12.47 14.22 1.23
N GLU A 101 -11.77 14.81 2.19
CA GLU A 101 -11.38 16.20 2.17
C GLU A 101 -10.39 16.52 1.04
N MET A 102 -9.35 15.72 0.89
CA MET A 102 -8.40 15.90 -0.22
C MET A 102 -9.10 15.88 -1.58
N ARG A 103 -10.06 14.96 -1.79
CA ARG A 103 -10.84 14.92 -3.04
C ARG A 103 -11.72 16.15 -3.21
N ARG A 104 -12.29 16.68 -2.11
CA ARG A 104 -13.07 17.91 -2.13
C ARG A 104 -12.19 19.07 -2.59
N GLN A 105 -11.03 19.26 -1.97
CA GLN A 105 -10.09 20.32 -2.29
C GLN A 105 -9.63 20.24 -3.76
N MET A 106 -9.22 19.08 -4.24
CA MET A 106 -8.83 18.88 -5.65
C MET A 106 -9.98 19.13 -6.64
N ARG A 107 -11.22 18.89 -6.24
CA ARG A 107 -12.40 19.16 -7.09
C ARG A 107 -12.76 20.65 -7.12
N VAL A 108 -12.58 21.36 -6.02
CA VAL A 108 -12.87 22.80 -5.91
C VAL A 108 -11.82 23.63 -6.62
N HIS A 109 -10.57 23.15 -6.63
CA HIS A 109 -9.43 23.82 -7.24
C HIS A 109 -8.79 22.97 -8.35
N PRO A 110 -9.49 22.74 -9.48
CA PRO A 110 -9.02 21.85 -10.54
C PRO A 110 -7.79 22.39 -11.31
N ASP A 111 -7.65 23.72 -11.33
CA ASP A 111 -6.58 24.41 -12.06
C ASP A 111 -5.29 24.55 -11.24
N GLU A 112 -5.30 24.18 -9.97
CA GLU A 112 -4.13 24.25 -9.10
C GLU A 112 -3.42 22.89 -9.00
N GLU A 113 -2.11 22.89 -9.22
CA GLU A 113 -1.27 21.71 -9.05
C GLU A 113 -0.99 21.48 -7.54
N LEU A 114 -1.98 20.97 -6.82
CA LEU A 114 -1.95 20.77 -5.37
C LEU A 114 -1.03 19.64 -4.94
N LEU A 115 -0.81 18.67 -5.81
CA LEU A 115 0.01 17.48 -5.57
C LEU A 115 0.86 17.18 -6.79
N ASN A 116 2.13 16.84 -6.58
CA ASN A 116 2.99 16.33 -7.64
C ASN A 116 2.65 14.87 -8.02
N ASP A 117 3.15 14.38 -9.17
CA ASP A 117 2.86 13.03 -9.69
C ASP A 117 3.12 11.92 -8.65
N LYS A 118 4.24 12.00 -7.93
CA LYS A 118 4.58 11.02 -6.88
C LYS A 118 3.59 11.02 -5.72
N GLN A 119 3.04 12.18 -5.40
CA GLN A 119 2.02 12.31 -4.36
C GLN A 119 0.67 11.80 -4.85
N LEU A 120 0.33 12.01 -6.11
CA LEU A 120 -0.87 11.46 -6.74
C LEU A 120 -0.83 9.93 -6.76
N ASP A 121 0.27 9.32 -7.17
CA ASP A 121 0.48 7.87 -7.12
C ASP A 121 0.35 7.32 -5.69
N MET A 122 0.88 8.07 -4.71
CA MET A 122 0.75 7.71 -3.31
C MET A 122 -0.69 7.78 -2.82
N VAL A 123 -1.45 8.81 -3.19
CA VAL A 123 -2.89 8.95 -2.85
C VAL A 123 -3.69 7.81 -3.48
N GLU A 124 -3.38 7.43 -4.72
CA GLU A 124 -4.01 6.28 -5.37
C GLU A 124 -3.73 4.98 -4.61
N THR A 125 -2.46 4.73 -4.27
CA THR A 125 -2.03 3.57 -3.48
C THR A 125 -2.74 3.53 -2.12
N ILE A 126 -2.78 4.64 -1.38
CA ILE A 126 -3.48 4.76 -0.10
C ILE A 126 -4.99 4.50 -0.28
N THR A 127 -5.59 5.01 -1.35
CA THR A 127 -7.01 4.78 -1.66
C THR A 127 -7.29 3.30 -1.93
N ARG A 128 -6.40 2.59 -2.63
CA ARG A 128 -6.52 1.14 -2.87
C ARG A 128 -6.40 0.36 -1.56
N ILE A 129 -5.41 0.67 -0.72
CA ILE A 129 -5.25 0.07 0.62
C ILE A 129 -6.51 0.31 1.46
N TYR A 130 -7.03 1.54 1.48
CA TYR A 130 -8.24 1.87 2.21
C TYR A 130 -9.44 1.02 1.76
N ARG A 131 -9.64 0.84 0.45
CA ARG A 131 -10.73 0.00 -0.09
C ARG A 131 -10.55 -1.47 0.31
N GLN A 132 -9.35 -2.02 0.17
CA GLN A 132 -9.04 -3.41 0.56
C GLN A 132 -9.32 -3.64 2.05
N GLN A 133 -8.78 -2.78 2.91
CA GLN A 133 -8.93 -2.90 4.36
C GLN A 133 -10.37 -2.66 4.83
N LYS A 134 -11.09 -1.74 4.20
CA LYS A 134 -12.51 -1.48 4.50
C LYS A 134 -13.40 -2.66 4.14
N ASN A 135 -13.17 -3.28 2.99
CA ASN A 135 -13.94 -4.45 2.56
C ASN A 135 -13.66 -5.64 3.48
N HIS A 136 -12.40 -5.92 3.77
CA HIS A 136 -12.01 -6.97 4.71
C HIS A 136 -12.57 -6.73 6.14
N PHE A 137 -12.58 -5.48 6.60
CA PHE A 137 -13.17 -5.14 7.89
C PHE A 137 -14.69 -5.38 7.92
N LYS A 138 -15.38 -5.17 6.79
CA LYS A 138 -16.82 -5.39 6.65
C LYS A 138 -17.20 -6.86 6.54
N SER A 139 -16.39 -7.70 5.85
CA SER A 139 -16.65 -9.15 5.74
C SER A 139 -16.65 -9.84 7.10
N GLY A 140 -15.95 -9.25 8.08
CA GLY A 140 -15.92 -9.77 9.45
C GLY A 140 -15.10 -11.04 9.61
N ASP A 141 -14.69 -11.68 8.52
CA ASP A 141 -13.88 -12.88 8.52
C ASP A 141 -12.39 -12.52 8.48
N SER A 142 -11.74 -12.61 9.63
CA SER A 142 -10.31 -12.38 9.76
C SER A 142 -9.43 -13.44 9.08
N ARG A 143 -10.03 -14.55 8.61
CA ARG A 143 -9.34 -15.65 7.92
C ARG A 143 -9.34 -15.47 6.41
N GLU A 144 -10.25 -14.65 5.88
CA GLU A 144 -10.32 -14.38 4.46
C GLU A 144 -9.06 -13.64 3.98
N SER A 145 -8.37 -14.22 3.00
CA SER A 145 -7.18 -13.58 2.43
C SER A 145 -7.60 -12.49 1.46
N ILE A 146 -7.01 -11.31 1.60
CA ILE A 146 -7.23 -10.20 0.65
C ILE A 146 -6.43 -10.51 -0.63
N PRO A 147 -7.10 -10.68 -1.79
CA PRO A 147 -6.39 -10.89 -3.05
C PRO A 147 -5.53 -9.68 -3.39
N ASN A 148 -4.31 -9.92 -3.88
CA ASN A 148 -3.34 -8.88 -4.24
C ASN A 148 -3.15 -7.81 -3.15
N ARG A 149 -3.12 -8.25 -1.88
CA ARG A 149 -2.99 -7.38 -0.72
C ARG A 149 -1.73 -6.54 -0.81
N ILE A 150 -1.90 -5.22 -0.77
CA ILE A 150 -0.80 -4.27 -0.64
C ILE A 150 -0.33 -4.28 0.82
N VAL A 151 0.97 -4.45 1.03
CA VAL A 151 1.58 -4.58 2.36
C VAL A 151 2.47 -3.40 2.76
N SER A 152 2.77 -2.53 1.81
CA SER A 152 3.58 -1.33 2.04
C SER A 152 3.08 -0.17 1.19
N VAL A 153 3.00 1.01 1.77
CA VAL A 153 2.63 2.24 1.05
C VAL A 153 3.75 2.68 0.11
N SER A 154 5.00 2.53 0.55
CA SER A 154 6.17 2.96 -0.23
C SER A 154 6.53 2.00 -1.36
N LYS A 155 6.20 0.70 -1.19
CA LYS A 155 6.54 -0.38 -2.12
C LYS A 155 5.27 -1.15 -2.47
N SER A 156 4.36 -0.50 -3.20
CA SER A 156 3.03 -1.03 -3.56
C SER A 156 3.09 -2.27 -4.46
N TYR A 157 4.24 -2.51 -5.09
CA TYR A 157 4.52 -3.68 -5.93
C TYR A 157 4.86 -4.95 -5.14
N ILE A 158 5.04 -4.85 -3.81
CA ILE A 158 5.32 -6.01 -2.97
C ILE A 158 4.00 -6.61 -2.49
N THR A 159 3.81 -7.90 -2.76
CA THR A 159 2.66 -8.68 -2.30
C THR A 159 3.10 -9.85 -1.41
N LEU A 160 2.19 -10.35 -0.59
CA LEU A 160 2.42 -11.55 0.22
C LEU A 160 2.27 -12.80 -0.65
N LEU A 161 3.26 -13.67 -0.62
CA LEU A 161 3.20 -15.01 -1.21
C LEU A 161 3.16 -16.05 -0.08
N VAL A 162 2.16 -16.92 -0.11
CA VAL A 162 2.12 -18.09 0.76
C VAL A 162 2.86 -19.22 0.07
N ARG A 163 3.98 -19.70 0.62
CA ARG A 163 4.69 -20.89 0.12
C ARG A 163 3.88 -22.14 0.46
N GLY A 164 3.45 -22.89 -0.57
CA GLY A 164 2.51 -24.00 -0.46
C GLY A 164 3.03 -25.30 0.18
N LYS A 165 4.25 -25.36 0.69
CA LYS A 165 4.85 -26.60 1.22
C LYS A 165 5.24 -26.57 2.71
N GLU A 166 5.22 -25.44 3.36
CA GLU A 166 5.58 -25.35 4.77
C GLU A 166 4.53 -24.54 5.54
N THR A 167 4.11 -25.11 6.64
CA THR A 167 2.94 -24.69 7.44
C THR A 167 2.99 -23.28 8.03
N LYS A 168 4.03 -22.48 7.81
CA LYS A 168 4.15 -21.13 8.42
C LYS A 168 5.01 -20.09 7.71
N THR A 169 5.50 -20.29 6.50
CA THR A 169 6.39 -19.31 5.89
C THR A 169 5.66 -18.44 4.87
N VAL A 170 5.31 -17.22 5.27
CA VAL A 170 4.84 -16.17 4.37
C VAL A 170 6.06 -15.47 3.79
N ALA A 171 6.26 -15.57 2.49
CA ALA A 171 7.29 -14.83 1.78
C ALA A 171 6.70 -13.57 1.13
N LEU A 172 7.53 -12.55 0.96
CA LEU A 172 7.16 -11.35 0.21
C LEU A 172 7.52 -11.56 -1.27
N ARG A 173 6.56 -11.39 -2.16
CA ARG A 173 6.77 -11.42 -3.60
C ARG A 173 6.80 -10.00 -4.14
N VAL A 174 7.79 -9.72 -4.98
CA VAL A 174 7.83 -8.52 -5.82
C VAL A 174 7.04 -8.84 -7.09
N SER A 175 5.91 -8.18 -7.31
CA SER A 175 5.23 -8.20 -8.60
C SER A 175 5.75 -7.02 -9.42
N VAL A 176 6.54 -7.32 -10.45
CA VAL A 176 6.89 -6.31 -11.46
C VAL A 176 5.63 -6.07 -12.29
N ARG A 177 5.11 -4.85 -12.27
CA ARG A 177 4.12 -4.44 -13.29
C ARG A 177 4.91 -4.29 -14.59
N GLU A 178 4.61 -5.10 -15.57
CA GLU A 178 4.90 -4.75 -16.94
C GLU A 178 4.12 -3.45 -17.21
N THR A 179 4.86 -2.35 -17.38
CA THR A 179 4.30 -1.16 -17.99
C THR A 179 4.06 -1.56 -19.44
N ASP A 180 2.81 -1.77 -19.82
CA ASP A 180 2.40 -1.80 -21.21
C ASP A 180 2.88 -0.50 -21.86
N ARG A 181 4.06 -0.56 -22.45
CA ARG A 181 4.44 0.34 -23.53
C ARG A 181 3.74 -0.19 -24.78
N SER A 182 2.43 -0.02 -24.85
CA SER A 182 1.78 -0.02 -26.15
C SER A 182 2.23 1.24 -26.86
N THR A 183 3.27 1.09 -27.63
CA THR A 183 3.64 1.96 -28.72
C THR A 183 2.37 2.28 -29.52
N GLY A 184 1.98 3.55 -29.48
CA GLY A 184 1.03 4.07 -30.43
C GLY A 184 1.68 4.00 -31.81
N GLU A 185 1.20 3.06 -32.60
CA GLU A 185 1.40 3.05 -34.04
C GLU A 185 0.08 3.46 -34.67
N GLU A 186 0.21 4.55 -35.35
CA GLU A 186 -0.64 5.15 -36.33
C GLU A 186 -1.70 4.25 -36.96
N ASP A 187 -2.95 4.72 -36.97
CA ASP A 187 -3.81 4.52 -38.15
C ASP A 187 -4.51 5.84 -38.51
N ARG A 188 -3.89 6.49 -39.50
CA ARG A 188 -4.57 7.38 -40.44
C ARG A 188 -5.50 6.51 -41.25
N TRP A 189 -6.77 6.84 -41.29
CA TRP A 189 -7.63 7.03 -42.47
C TRP A 189 -8.94 7.67 -42.08
#